data_9366581d5151459570f42b9820c6754b
#
_entry.id   9366581d5151459570f42b9820c6754b
#
_cell.length_a   1.000
_cell.length_b   1.000
_cell.length_c   1.000
_cell.angle_alpha   90.00
_cell.angle_beta   90.00
_cell.angle_gamma   90.00
#
_symmetry.space_group_name_H-M   'P 1'
#
loop_
_entity.id
_entity.type
_entity.pdbx_description
1 polymer ?
#
loop_
_entity_poly.entity_id
_entity_poly.type
_entity_poly.pdbx_seq_one_letter_code
_entity_poly.pdbx_strand_id
1 'polypeptide(L)'
;RTDFGTIHFLSILLTFKPNDMKTLRFIFLFATLFLFLQAGSFAQKLPNIHILATGGTIAGTGTSTTGSSYRAGQVAINELISAVPELKEIANITGEQIVKIGSQDMSDEVWLKLAHYLNELLQRKEVDGVVITHGTDTMEETAFFLNLTVKSNKPVVLVGAMRPATSLSADGPLNLYNAVVTAGASESVGRGVMIVMNGSILGAHAATKMNTINVQAFQAPNSGALGYVFNGKVH
;
A
#
# COMPACT_ATOMS: atom_id res chain seq x y z
N ARG A 1 7.45 -17.70 32.56
CA ARG A 1 8.80 -18.32 32.39
C ARG A 1 9.79 -17.21 32.63
N THR A 2 10.32 -17.16 33.85
CA THR A 2 11.39 -16.26 34.29
C THR A 2 12.69 -16.72 33.61
N ASP A 3 13.30 -15.79 32.89
CA ASP A 3 14.44 -16.00 32.03
C ASP A 3 15.69 -16.29 32.88
N PHE A 4 16.18 -17.52 32.82
CA PHE A 4 17.35 -18.01 33.57
C PHE A 4 18.64 -17.23 33.23
N GLY A 5 18.68 -16.55 32.07
CA GLY A 5 19.82 -15.74 31.62
C GLY A 5 20.03 -14.46 32.42
N THR A 6 18.92 -13.79 32.79
CA THR A 6 18.97 -12.50 33.49
C THR A 6 19.43 -12.63 34.94
N ILE A 7 19.08 -13.74 35.61
CA ILE A 7 19.47 -14.01 37.01
C ILE A 7 20.96 -14.35 37.12
N HIS A 8 21.52 -15.06 36.13
CA HIS A 8 22.97 -15.44 36.12
C HIS A 8 23.84 -14.21 35.85
N PHE A 9 23.38 -13.24 35.04
CA PHE A 9 24.11 -12.01 34.74
C PHE A 9 24.15 -11.06 35.94
N LEU A 10 23.08 -10.96 36.71
CA LEU A 10 23.03 -10.14 37.93
C LEU A 10 23.94 -10.70 39.05
N SER A 11 24.08 -12.02 39.15
CA SER A 11 24.95 -12.67 40.16
C SER A 11 26.44 -12.46 39.90
N ILE A 12 26.85 -12.33 38.63
CA ILE A 12 28.23 -12.03 38.23
C ILE A 12 28.60 -10.59 38.56
N LEU A 13 27.66 -9.65 38.36
CA LEU A 13 27.87 -8.22 38.67
C LEU A 13 28.04 -7.92 40.16
N LEU A 14 27.44 -8.75 41.08
CA LEU A 14 27.50 -8.56 42.51
C LEU A 14 28.80 -9.07 43.18
N THR A 15 29.66 -9.82 42.45
CA THR A 15 30.92 -10.39 42.97
C THR A 15 32.16 -9.55 42.62
N PHE A 16 32.03 -8.50 41.79
CA PHE A 16 33.15 -7.67 41.43
C PHE A 16 33.42 -6.55 42.46
N LYS A 17 34.61 -6.56 43.07
CA LYS A 17 35.13 -5.41 43.84
C LYS A 17 35.65 -4.34 42.84
N PRO A 18 35.05 -3.16 42.76
CA PRO A 18 35.45 -2.13 41.74
C PRO A 18 36.62 -1.29 42.28
N ASN A 19 37.82 -1.88 42.37
CA ASN A 19 39.01 -1.10 42.80
C ASN A 19 39.96 -0.76 41.63
N ASP A 20 39.58 -1.09 40.40
CA ASP A 20 40.42 -0.75 39.24
C ASP A 20 39.60 0.06 38.22
N MET A 21 40.06 1.28 37.91
CA MET A 21 39.45 2.18 36.92
C MET A 21 39.30 1.52 35.53
N LYS A 22 40.14 0.54 35.22
CA LYS A 22 40.03 -0.22 33.94
C LYS A 22 38.81 -1.13 33.95
N THR A 23 38.53 -1.80 35.05
CA THR A 23 37.33 -2.67 35.22
C THR A 23 36.03 -1.87 35.15
N LEU A 24 35.99 -0.68 35.77
CA LEU A 24 34.84 0.21 35.73
C LEU A 24 34.57 0.73 34.32
N ARG A 25 35.61 1.05 33.55
CA ARG A 25 35.49 1.45 32.13
C ARG A 25 35.00 0.30 31.26
N PHE A 26 35.42 -0.93 31.52
CA PHE A 26 34.97 -2.11 30.80
C PHE A 26 33.49 -2.40 31.06
N ILE A 27 33.04 -2.32 32.31
CA ILE A 27 31.63 -2.49 32.68
C ILE A 27 30.76 -1.42 32.06
N PHE A 28 31.23 -0.17 32.05
CA PHE A 28 30.50 0.96 31.43
C PHE A 28 30.40 0.78 29.91
N LEU A 29 31.49 0.35 29.24
CA LEU A 29 31.51 0.07 27.81
C LEU A 29 30.59 -1.09 27.44
N PHE A 30 30.56 -2.13 28.26
CA PHE A 30 29.69 -3.29 28.04
C PHE A 30 28.23 -2.97 28.31
N ALA A 31 27.92 -2.16 29.33
CA ALA A 31 26.57 -1.70 29.63
C ALA A 31 26.03 -0.77 28.53
N THR A 32 26.86 0.13 28.01
CA THR A 32 26.46 0.99 26.87
C THR A 32 26.27 0.18 25.59
N LEU A 33 27.13 -0.79 25.29
CA LEU A 33 26.97 -1.70 24.16
C LEU A 33 25.69 -2.55 24.29
N PHE A 34 25.38 -3.02 25.49
CA PHE A 34 24.16 -3.81 25.75
C PHE A 34 22.89 -2.94 25.63
N LEU A 35 22.93 -1.68 26.07
CA LEU A 35 21.86 -0.71 25.87
C LEU A 35 21.65 -0.42 24.36
N PHE A 36 22.72 -0.30 23.57
CA PHE A 36 22.61 -0.11 22.13
C PHE A 36 22.05 -1.35 21.41
N LEU A 37 22.36 -2.57 21.87
CA LEU A 37 21.83 -3.81 21.31
C LEU A 37 20.33 -4.01 21.59
N GLN A 38 19.80 -3.41 22.65
CA GLN A 38 18.36 -3.44 22.97
C GLN A 38 17.53 -2.39 22.21
N ALA A 39 18.17 -1.38 21.63
CA ALA A 39 17.49 -0.32 20.88
C ALA A 39 17.02 -0.76 19.45
N GLY A 40 17.27 -2.01 19.05
CA GLY A 40 17.17 -2.47 17.66
C GLY A 40 15.97 -3.31 17.25
N SER A 41 14.95 -3.52 18.09
CA SER A 41 13.82 -4.38 17.68
C SER A 41 12.46 -3.80 18.10
N PHE A 42 12.16 -2.59 17.67
CA PHE A 42 10.76 -2.24 17.52
C PHE A 42 10.28 -2.92 16.23
N ALA A 43 9.56 -4.03 16.35
CA ALA A 43 8.82 -4.60 15.25
C ALA A 43 7.91 -3.48 14.71
N GLN A 44 8.20 -2.98 13.53
CA GLN A 44 7.40 -1.92 12.91
C GLN A 44 5.99 -2.49 12.73
N LYS A 45 5.01 -1.86 13.40
CA LYS A 45 3.61 -2.25 13.27
C LYS A 45 3.20 -2.09 11.81
N LEU A 46 2.72 -3.16 11.20
CA LEU A 46 2.21 -3.10 9.83
C LEU A 46 1.03 -2.12 9.73
N PRO A 47 0.98 -1.29 8.69
CA PRO A 47 -0.14 -0.39 8.44
C PRO A 47 -1.42 -1.18 8.15
N ASN A 48 -2.56 -0.64 8.55
CA ASN A 48 -3.87 -1.19 8.24
C ASN A 48 -4.41 -0.54 6.96
N ILE A 49 -4.43 -1.30 5.88
CA ILE A 49 -4.86 -0.83 4.57
C ILE A 49 -6.21 -1.44 4.22
N HIS A 50 -7.16 -0.57 3.84
CA HIS A 50 -8.47 -1.01 3.41
C HIS A 50 -8.58 -0.91 1.88
N ILE A 51 -8.97 -2.02 1.23
CA ILE A 51 -9.11 -2.07 -0.23
C ILE A 51 -10.58 -1.95 -0.60
N LEU A 52 -10.94 -0.92 -1.35
CA LEU A 52 -12.26 -0.72 -1.93
C LEU A 52 -12.25 -1.19 -3.39
N ALA A 53 -13.08 -2.17 -3.73
CA ALA A 53 -13.15 -2.66 -5.09
C ALA A 53 -14.33 -2.05 -5.84
N THR A 54 -14.06 -1.45 -7.02
CA THR A 54 -15.09 -0.94 -7.92
C THR A 54 -15.25 -1.79 -9.19
N GLY A 55 -14.29 -2.69 -9.45
CA GLY A 55 -14.28 -3.57 -10.63
C GLY A 55 -13.07 -3.31 -11.54
N GLY A 56 -13.31 -3.10 -12.81
CA GLY A 56 -12.27 -2.81 -13.81
C GLY A 56 -11.52 -4.05 -14.31
N THR A 57 -10.50 -3.82 -15.13
CA THR A 57 -9.65 -4.85 -15.77
C THR A 57 -8.84 -5.64 -14.77
N ILE A 58 -8.41 -5.04 -13.67
CA ILE A 58 -7.66 -5.71 -12.61
C ILE A 58 -8.44 -6.89 -12.00
N ALA A 59 -9.77 -6.77 -11.98
CA ALA A 59 -10.72 -7.83 -11.63
C ALA A 59 -11.33 -8.50 -12.88
N GLY A 60 -10.74 -8.34 -14.04
CA GLY A 60 -11.23 -8.86 -15.31
C GLY A 60 -10.76 -10.27 -15.58
N THR A 61 -11.62 -11.06 -16.23
CA THR A 61 -11.29 -12.42 -16.70
C THR A 61 -11.51 -12.51 -18.20
N GLY A 62 -10.51 -13.03 -18.91
CA GLY A 62 -10.58 -13.33 -20.34
C GLY A 62 -10.68 -14.83 -20.59
N THR A 63 -11.16 -15.21 -21.75
CA THR A 63 -11.24 -16.61 -22.22
C THR A 63 -9.92 -17.13 -22.75
N SER A 64 -8.96 -16.24 -23.02
CA SER A 64 -7.63 -16.55 -23.57
C SER A 64 -6.55 -15.81 -22.79
N THR A 65 -5.41 -16.46 -22.58
CA THR A 65 -4.24 -15.86 -21.91
C THR A 65 -3.48 -14.87 -22.80
N THR A 66 -3.68 -14.93 -24.12
CA THR A 66 -3.01 -14.07 -25.11
C THR A 66 -3.97 -13.11 -25.82
N GLY A 67 -5.28 -13.26 -25.60
CA GLY A 67 -6.31 -12.41 -26.21
C GLY A 67 -6.58 -11.15 -25.40
N SER A 68 -7.08 -10.12 -26.10
CA SER A 68 -7.46 -8.84 -25.49
C SER A 68 -8.93 -8.78 -25.05
N SER A 69 -9.73 -9.79 -25.39
CA SER A 69 -11.15 -9.85 -25.03
C SER A 69 -11.33 -10.36 -23.60
N TYR A 70 -11.96 -9.56 -22.74
CA TYR A 70 -12.23 -9.91 -21.33
C TYR A 70 -13.52 -9.25 -20.84
N ARG A 71 -14.01 -9.72 -19.70
CA ARG A 71 -15.09 -9.07 -18.94
C ARG A 71 -14.51 -8.44 -17.69
N ALA A 72 -14.72 -7.13 -17.53
CA ALA A 72 -14.27 -6.37 -16.37
C ALA A 72 -15.02 -6.78 -15.09
N GLY A 73 -14.41 -6.60 -13.92
CA GLY A 73 -15.06 -6.74 -12.63
C GLY A 73 -15.56 -8.15 -12.28
N GLN A 74 -15.02 -9.23 -12.84
CA GLN A 74 -15.49 -10.58 -12.58
C GLN A 74 -14.93 -11.18 -11.28
N VAL A 75 -13.70 -10.85 -10.93
CA VAL A 75 -12.98 -11.37 -9.75
C VAL A 75 -13.42 -10.62 -8.51
N ALA A 76 -13.75 -11.33 -7.43
CA ALA A 76 -14.09 -10.74 -6.15
C ALA A 76 -12.85 -10.19 -5.44
N ILE A 77 -13.03 -9.20 -4.57
CA ILE A 77 -11.91 -8.55 -3.85
C ILE A 77 -11.05 -9.55 -3.06
N ASN A 78 -11.65 -10.52 -2.41
CA ASN A 78 -10.92 -11.52 -1.64
C ASN A 78 -10.02 -12.41 -2.52
N GLU A 79 -10.44 -12.69 -3.75
CA GLU A 79 -9.63 -13.44 -4.72
C GLU A 79 -8.44 -12.59 -5.21
N LEU A 80 -8.66 -11.29 -5.45
CA LEU A 80 -7.58 -10.36 -5.81
C LEU A 80 -6.52 -10.27 -4.70
N ILE A 81 -6.94 -10.15 -3.44
CA ILE A 81 -6.03 -10.12 -2.28
C ILE A 81 -5.29 -11.45 -2.15
N SER A 82 -6.00 -12.57 -2.33
CA SER A 82 -5.40 -13.92 -2.24
C SER A 82 -4.41 -14.22 -3.36
N ALA A 83 -4.55 -13.57 -4.51
CA ALA A 83 -3.62 -13.70 -5.65
C ALA A 83 -2.26 -13.02 -5.40
N VAL A 84 -2.14 -12.20 -4.34
CA VAL A 84 -0.91 -11.50 -3.98
C VAL A 84 -0.59 -11.76 -2.50
N PRO A 85 -0.10 -12.95 -2.13
CA PRO A 85 0.12 -13.33 -0.73
C PRO A 85 1.14 -12.44 -0.01
N GLU A 86 2.06 -11.80 -0.74
CA GLU A 86 3.07 -10.87 -0.24
C GLU A 86 2.45 -9.61 0.42
N LEU A 87 1.20 -9.30 0.13
CA LEU A 87 0.48 -8.21 0.80
C LEU A 87 0.44 -8.35 2.33
N LYS A 88 0.39 -9.60 2.83
CA LYS A 88 0.36 -9.89 4.26
C LYS A 88 1.67 -9.58 4.98
N GLU A 89 2.77 -9.48 4.23
CA GLU A 89 4.09 -9.14 4.78
C GLU A 89 4.26 -7.62 4.97
N ILE A 90 3.47 -6.81 4.25
CA ILE A 90 3.62 -5.35 4.20
C ILE A 90 2.47 -4.59 4.85
N ALA A 91 1.28 -5.20 5.02
CA ALA A 91 0.13 -4.54 5.62
C ALA A 91 -0.88 -5.54 6.20
N ASN A 92 -1.68 -5.06 7.17
CA ASN A 92 -2.92 -5.72 7.57
C ASN A 92 -4.01 -5.30 6.57
N ILE A 93 -4.49 -6.24 5.77
CA ILE A 93 -5.42 -5.95 4.67
C ILE A 93 -6.85 -6.33 5.05
N THR A 94 -7.76 -5.39 4.81
CA THR A 94 -9.20 -5.64 4.76
C THR A 94 -9.73 -5.18 3.41
N GLY A 95 -10.85 -5.72 2.95
CA GLY A 95 -11.38 -5.36 1.63
C GLY A 95 -12.89 -5.42 1.56
N GLU A 96 -13.47 -4.54 0.75
CA GLU A 96 -14.90 -4.45 0.51
C GLU A 96 -15.21 -4.13 -0.95
N GLN A 97 -16.29 -4.71 -1.46
CA GLN A 97 -16.79 -4.45 -2.80
C GLN A 97 -17.82 -3.34 -2.77
N ILE A 98 -17.52 -2.20 -3.36
CA ILE A 98 -18.43 -1.04 -3.45
C ILE A 98 -19.39 -1.19 -4.63
N VAL A 99 -18.84 -1.47 -5.81
CA VAL A 99 -19.57 -1.78 -7.05
C VAL A 99 -18.75 -2.79 -7.86
N LYS A 100 -19.38 -3.35 -8.91
CA LYS A 100 -18.73 -4.35 -9.78
C LYS A 100 -19.01 -4.01 -11.24
N ILE A 101 -18.30 -2.99 -11.75
CA ILE A 101 -18.54 -2.40 -13.07
C ILE A 101 -17.25 -2.25 -13.87
N GLY A 102 -17.36 -2.08 -15.18
CA GLY A 102 -16.32 -1.47 -16.00
C GLY A 102 -16.26 0.04 -15.72
N SER A 103 -15.10 0.65 -15.83
CA SER A 103 -14.99 2.09 -15.52
C SER A 103 -15.73 3.00 -16.52
N GLN A 104 -16.00 2.51 -17.73
CA GLN A 104 -16.87 3.22 -18.68
C GLN A 104 -18.32 3.36 -18.20
N ASP A 105 -18.73 2.57 -17.19
CA ASP A 105 -20.07 2.61 -16.58
C ASP A 105 -20.10 3.42 -15.27
N MET A 106 -19.03 4.17 -14.96
CA MET A 106 -19.00 5.08 -13.82
C MET A 106 -20.04 6.18 -14.00
N SER A 107 -20.71 6.51 -12.90
CA SER A 107 -21.75 7.56 -12.86
C SER A 107 -21.57 8.47 -11.64
N ASP A 108 -22.23 9.61 -11.66
CA ASP A 108 -22.25 10.57 -10.55
C ASP A 108 -22.70 9.89 -9.24
N GLU A 109 -23.70 8.99 -9.34
CA GLU A 109 -24.20 8.22 -8.18
C GLU A 109 -23.09 7.33 -7.57
N VAL A 110 -22.32 6.64 -8.41
CA VAL A 110 -21.21 5.79 -7.97
C VAL A 110 -20.10 6.63 -7.37
N TRP A 111 -19.74 7.76 -7.99
CA TRP A 111 -18.75 8.69 -7.45
C TRP A 111 -19.16 9.26 -6.09
N LEU A 112 -20.39 9.72 -5.94
CA LEU A 112 -20.90 10.25 -4.68
C LEU A 112 -20.92 9.17 -3.59
N LYS A 113 -21.41 7.96 -3.91
CA LYS A 113 -21.36 6.82 -3.00
C LYS A 113 -19.93 6.51 -2.53
N LEU A 114 -18.98 6.46 -3.48
CA LEU A 114 -17.58 6.19 -3.19
C LEU A 114 -16.97 7.30 -2.31
N ALA A 115 -17.22 8.57 -2.60
CA ALA A 115 -16.71 9.70 -1.85
C ALA A 115 -17.27 9.75 -0.41
N HIS A 116 -18.56 9.50 -0.22
CA HIS A 116 -19.17 9.44 1.10
C HIS A 116 -18.56 8.31 1.94
N TYR A 117 -18.55 7.10 1.39
CA TYR A 117 -18.01 5.93 2.08
C TYR A 117 -16.52 6.11 2.42
N LEU A 118 -15.73 6.63 1.49
CA LEU A 118 -14.31 6.88 1.67
C LEU A 118 -14.05 7.89 2.80
N ASN A 119 -14.83 8.99 2.86
CA ASN A 119 -14.69 9.98 3.93
C ASN A 119 -15.06 9.41 5.31
N GLU A 120 -16.08 8.55 5.41
CA GLU A 120 -16.42 7.83 6.66
C GLU A 120 -15.32 6.84 7.07
N LEU A 121 -14.80 6.07 6.11
CA LEU A 121 -13.76 5.09 6.33
C LEU A 121 -12.45 5.73 6.83
N LEU A 122 -12.06 6.85 6.25
CA LEU A 122 -10.82 7.57 6.61
C LEU A 122 -10.88 8.26 7.99
N GLN A 123 -12.06 8.43 8.58
CA GLN A 123 -12.20 8.90 9.97
C GLN A 123 -11.87 7.81 11.00
N ARG A 124 -11.92 6.54 10.61
CA ARG A 124 -11.64 5.41 11.52
C ARG A 124 -10.15 5.39 11.88
N LYS A 125 -9.86 5.31 13.19
CA LYS A 125 -8.46 5.32 13.69
C LYS A 125 -7.67 4.09 13.29
N GLU A 126 -8.37 2.97 13.08
CA GLU A 126 -7.80 1.69 12.67
C GLU A 126 -7.44 1.60 11.18
N VAL A 127 -7.79 2.57 10.36
CA VAL A 127 -7.44 2.64 8.94
C VAL A 127 -6.29 3.63 8.76
N ASP A 128 -5.18 3.17 8.22
CA ASP A 128 -4.00 4.00 7.98
C ASP A 128 -3.96 4.52 6.53
N GLY A 129 -4.52 3.79 5.57
CA GLY A 129 -4.63 4.18 4.16
C GLY A 129 -5.68 3.36 3.42
N VAL A 130 -6.05 3.83 2.24
CA VAL A 130 -7.05 3.19 1.38
C VAL A 130 -6.50 2.98 -0.02
N VAL A 131 -6.74 1.78 -0.57
CA VAL A 131 -6.49 1.44 -1.97
C VAL A 131 -7.83 1.24 -2.65
N ILE A 132 -8.01 1.79 -3.86
CA ILE A 132 -9.24 1.65 -4.66
C ILE A 132 -8.87 0.94 -5.95
N THR A 133 -9.34 -0.30 -6.14
CA THR A 133 -9.19 -0.97 -7.45
C THR A 133 -10.22 -0.42 -8.43
N HIS A 134 -9.75 -0.02 -9.60
CA HIS A 134 -10.57 0.72 -10.57
C HIS A 134 -10.24 0.31 -12.02
N GLY A 135 -11.18 0.47 -12.92
CA GLY A 135 -10.91 0.36 -14.34
C GLY A 135 -10.17 1.60 -14.86
N THR A 136 -9.36 1.40 -15.89
CA THR A 136 -8.41 2.43 -16.33
C THR A 136 -9.02 3.52 -17.23
N ASP A 137 -10.26 3.35 -17.74
CA ASP A 137 -10.82 4.28 -18.74
C ASP A 137 -11.29 5.61 -18.10
N THR A 138 -11.75 5.58 -16.85
CA THR A 138 -12.17 6.78 -16.10
C THR A 138 -11.48 6.89 -14.73
N MET A 139 -10.27 6.31 -14.61
CA MET A 139 -9.52 6.35 -13.36
C MET A 139 -9.04 7.76 -13.04
N GLU A 140 -8.61 8.52 -14.03
CA GLU A 140 -8.12 9.89 -13.84
C GLU A 140 -9.25 10.82 -13.36
N GLU A 141 -10.44 10.70 -13.91
CA GLU A 141 -11.62 11.47 -13.49
C GLU A 141 -12.05 11.11 -12.07
N THR A 142 -12.10 9.81 -11.76
CA THR A 142 -12.41 9.34 -10.40
C THR A 142 -11.36 9.81 -9.40
N ALA A 143 -10.08 9.73 -9.75
CA ALA A 143 -9.00 10.19 -8.88
C ALA A 143 -9.08 11.70 -8.64
N PHE A 144 -9.34 12.49 -9.69
CA PHE A 144 -9.48 13.94 -9.57
C PHE A 144 -10.70 14.34 -8.73
N PHE A 145 -11.85 13.70 -8.97
CA PHE A 145 -13.07 13.92 -8.18
C PHE A 145 -12.83 13.63 -6.69
N LEU A 146 -12.22 12.49 -6.38
CA LEU A 146 -11.90 12.12 -5.00
C LEU A 146 -10.87 13.09 -4.38
N ASN A 147 -9.90 13.56 -5.15
CA ASN A 147 -8.92 14.54 -4.67
C ASN A 147 -9.56 15.87 -4.25
N LEU A 148 -10.68 16.25 -4.87
CA LEU A 148 -11.44 17.45 -4.50
C LEU A 148 -12.40 17.23 -3.33
N THR A 149 -12.80 15.99 -3.04
CA THR A 149 -13.88 15.67 -2.11
C THR A 149 -13.45 14.95 -0.84
N VAL A 150 -12.26 14.34 -0.82
CA VAL A 150 -11.68 13.68 0.35
C VAL A 150 -11.17 14.71 1.36
N LYS A 151 -11.57 14.53 2.64
CA LYS A 151 -11.30 15.46 3.75
C LYS A 151 -10.25 14.90 4.73
N SER A 152 -9.35 14.07 4.26
CA SER A 152 -8.35 13.38 5.10
C SER A 152 -6.95 13.51 4.51
N ASN A 153 -5.94 13.55 5.37
CA ASN A 153 -4.54 13.48 4.96
C ASN A 153 -4.03 12.03 4.82
N LYS A 154 -4.84 11.02 5.18
CA LYS A 154 -4.47 9.62 5.00
C LYS A 154 -4.35 9.30 3.51
N PRO A 155 -3.37 8.44 3.11
CA PRO A 155 -3.16 8.08 1.73
C PRO A 155 -4.40 7.42 1.10
N VAL A 156 -4.74 7.86 -0.09
CA VAL A 156 -5.77 7.24 -0.96
C VAL A 156 -5.12 6.97 -2.31
N VAL A 157 -5.12 5.71 -2.72
CA VAL A 157 -4.42 5.26 -3.92
C VAL A 157 -5.38 4.52 -4.83
N LEU A 158 -5.57 5.01 -6.06
CA LEU A 158 -6.25 4.27 -7.11
C LEU A 158 -5.25 3.36 -7.84
N VAL A 159 -5.71 2.17 -8.20
CA VAL A 159 -4.91 1.18 -8.93
C VAL A 159 -5.78 0.41 -9.92
N GLY A 160 -5.19 0.06 -11.04
CA GLY A 160 -5.84 -0.76 -12.06
C GLY A 160 -4.87 -1.71 -12.73
N ALA A 161 -5.31 -2.27 -13.85
CA ALA A 161 -4.47 -3.07 -14.74
C ALA A 161 -4.86 -2.81 -16.20
N MET A 162 -3.89 -2.91 -17.08
CA MET A 162 -4.11 -2.86 -18.53
C MET A 162 -4.38 -4.25 -19.11
N ARG A 163 -4.00 -5.30 -18.41
CA ARG A 163 -4.19 -6.70 -18.78
C ARG A 163 -5.10 -7.40 -17.77
N PRO A 164 -6.05 -8.22 -18.21
CA PRO A 164 -6.90 -8.98 -17.30
C PRO A 164 -6.09 -9.97 -16.47
N ALA A 165 -6.63 -10.35 -15.31
CA ALA A 165 -5.96 -11.25 -14.35
C ALA A 165 -5.56 -12.61 -14.95
N THR A 166 -6.26 -13.06 -16.01
CA THR A 166 -6.00 -14.31 -16.73
C THR A 166 -4.90 -14.20 -17.79
N SER A 167 -4.37 -13.02 -18.07
CA SER A 167 -3.32 -12.82 -19.09
C SER A 167 -1.99 -13.42 -18.65
N LEU A 168 -1.19 -13.89 -19.62
CA LEU A 168 0.12 -14.49 -19.40
C LEU A 168 1.08 -13.56 -18.63
N SER A 169 0.99 -12.24 -18.85
CA SER A 169 1.78 -11.23 -18.14
C SER A 169 0.88 -10.16 -17.56
N ALA A 170 -0.10 -10.57 -16.72
CA ALA A 170 -0.99 -9.68 -16.01
C ALA A 170 -0.19 -8.69 -15.15
N ASP A 171 -0.49 -7.39 -15.28
CA ASP A 171 0.16 -6.33 -14.52
C ASP A 171 -0.55 -6.01 -13.18
N GLY A 172 -1.78 -6.51 -13.01
CA GLY A 172 -2.59 -6.24 -11.83
C GLY A 172 -1.96 -6.63 -10.49
N PRO A 173 -1.38 -7.82 -10.32
CA PRO A 173 -0.78 -8.25 -9.06
C PRO A 173 0.31 -7.30 -8.56
N LEU A 174 1.27 -6.94 -9.41
CA LEU A 174 2.35 -6.02 -9.03
C LEU A 174 1.84 -4.60 -8.81
N ASN A 175 0.87 -4.14 -9.63
CA ASN A 175 0.24 -2.83 -9.43
C ASN A 175 -0.47 -2.76 -8.06
N LEU A 176 -1.22 -3.81 -7.68
CA LEU A 176 -1.89 -3.88 -6.38
C LEU A 176 -0.89 -3.88 -5.22
N TYR A 177 0.18 -4.66 -5.32
CA TYR A 177 1.26 -4.66 -4.34
C TYR A 177 1.85 -3.26 -4.16
N ASN A 178 2.22 -2.59 -5.25
CA ASN A 178 2.79 -1.25 -5.24
C ASN A 178 1.81 -0.19 -4.69
N ALA A 179 0.51 -0.35 -4.97
CA ALA A 179 -0.51 0.53 -4.40
C ALA A 179 -0.62 0.39 -2.88
N VAL A 180 -0.55 -0.84 -2.35
CA VAL A 180 -0.56 -1.09 -0.90
C VAL A 180 0.71 -0.56 -0.25
N VAL A 181 1.89 -0.77 -0.85
CA VAL A 181 3.16 -0.15 -0.40
C VAL A 181 3.01 1.37 -0.31
N THR A 182 2.45 2.00 -1.35
CA THR A 182 2.25 3.45 -1.39
C THR A 182 1.26 3.91 -0.33
N ALA A 183 0.13 3.21 -0.18
CA ALA A 183 -0.89 3.57 0.82
C ALA A 183 -0.40 3.40 2.27
N GLY A 184 0.56 2.50 2.52
CA GLY A 184 1.17 2.28 3.84
C GLY A 184 2.38 3.17 4.14
N ALA A 185 2.88 3.91 3.17
CA ALA A 185 4.09 4.73 3.33
C ALA A 185 3.80 6.07 4.01
N SER A 186 4.65 6.46 4.95
CA SER A 186 4.56 7.77 5.63
C SER A 186 4.74 8.94 4.67
N GLU A 187 5.53 8.76 3.62
CA GLU A 187 5.79 9.73 2.55
C GLU A 187 4.55 10.07 1.71
N SER A 188 3.55 9.20 1.75
CA SER A 188 2.29 9.35 1.04
C SER A 188 1.25 10.18 1.81
N VAL A 189 1.48 10.42 3.11
CA VAL A 189 0.55 11.20 3.94
C VAL A 189 0.51 12.66 3.46
N GLY A 190 -0.70 13.19 3.27
CA GLY A 190 -0.91 14.57 2.81
C GLY A 190 -0.62 14.81 1.32
N ARG A 191 -0.40 13.74 0.52
CA ARG A 191 -0.17 13.86 -0.94
C ARG A 191 -1.46 13.92 -1.75
N GLY A 192 -2.62 13.93 -1.09
CA GLY A 192 -3.91 13.84 -1.76
C GLY A 192 -4.18 12.44 -2.31
N VAL A 193 -5.03 12.38 -3.33
CA VAL A 193 -5.33 11.13 -4.03
C VAL A 193 -4.27 10.87 -5.09
N MET A 194 -3.81 9.63 -5.17
CA MET A 194 -2.75 9.19 -6.08
C MET A 194 -3.24 8.06 -6.98
N ILE A 195 -2.61 7.93 -8.14
CA ILE A 195 -2.74 6.76 -9.02
C ILE A 195 -1.40 6.01 -9.01
N VAL A 196 -1.43 4.70 -8.77
CA VAL A 196 -0.25 3.85 -8.85
C VAL A 196 -0.42 2.83 -9.95
N MET A 197 0.38 2.97 -11.00
CA MET A 197 0.38 2.10 -12.18
C MET A 197 1.82 1.91 -12.67
N ASN A 198 2.18 0.67 -13.01
CA ASN A 198 3.49 0.32 -13.58
C ASN A 198 4.67 0.91 -12.76
N GLY A 199 4.57 0.85 -11.42
CA GLY A 199 5.58 1.34 -10.50
C GLY A 199 5.62 2.87 -10.31
N SER A 200 4.91 3.66 -11.11
CA SER A 200 4.85 5.12 -10.98
C SER A 200 3.76 5.55 -10.00
N ILE A 201 4.04 6.55 -9.17
CA ILE A 201 3.09 7.23 -8.28
C ILE A 201 2.76 8.58 -8.89
N LEU A 202 1.51 8.77 -9.29
CA LEU A 202 1.05 9.97 -9.98
C LEU A 202 0.02 10.71 -9.12
N GLY A 203 0.13 12.04 -9.04
CA GLY A 203 -0.90 12.85 -8.38
C GLY A 203 -2.18 12.92 -9.22
N ALA A 204 -3.33 12.81 -8.57
CA ALA A 204 -4.63 12.82 -9.22
C ALA A 204 -4.88 14.06 -10.11
N HIS A 205 -4.29 15.19 -9.75
CA HIS A 205 -4.45 16.45 -10.50
C HIS A 205 -3.69 16.49 -11.83
N ALA A 206 -2.77 15.55 -12.05
CA ALA A 206 -1.85 15.58 -13.20
C ALA A 206 -1.82 14.26 -13.98
N ALA A 207 -2.35 13.19 -13.38
CA ALA A 207 -2.36 11.87 -14.02
C ALA A 207 -3.29 11.86 -15.23
N THR A 208 -2.82 11.31 -16.34
CA THR A 208 -3.59 11.17 -17.58
C THR A 208 -3.27 9.84 -18.25
N LYS A 209 -4.30 9.17 -18.77
CA LYS A 209 -4.17 7.94 -19.56
C LYS A 209 -3.70 8.28 -20.98
N MET A 210 -2.41 8.11 -21.23
CA MET A 210 -1.76 8.45 -22.49
C MET A 210 -1.75 7.30 -23.51
N ASN A 211 -2.09 6.08 -23.09
CA ASN A 211 -2.07 4.91 -23.94
C ASN A 211 -3.20 3.93 -23.58
N THR A 212 -3.78 3.31 -24.59
CA THR A 212 -4.93 2.39 -24.43
C THR A 212 -4.54 0.92 -24.31
N ILE A 213 -3.27 0.55 -24.53
CA ILE A 213 -2.83 -0.86 -24.60
C ILE A 213 -1.61 -1.11 -23.69
N ASN A 214 -0.65 -0.17 -23.66
CA ASN A 214 0.59 -0.36 -22.94
C ASN A 214 0.35 -0.36 -21.41
N VAL A 215 1.10 -1.18 -20.68
CA VAL A 215 1.05 -1.18 -19.20
C VAL A 215 1.52 0.16 -18.60
N GLN A 216 2.40 0.89 -19.27
CA GLN A 216 2.77 2.27 -18.97
C GLN A 216 1.74 3.24 -19.56
N ALA A 217 0.47 3.03 -19.24
CA ALA A 217 -0.62 3.82 -19.81
C ALA A 217 -0.74 5.21 -19.18
N PHE A 218 -0.47 5.36 -17.87
CA PHE A 218 -0.64 6.62 -17.15
C PHE A 218 0.67 7.39 -17.03
N GLN A 219 0.57 8.70 -17.21
CA GLN A 219 1.68 9.65 -17.09
C GLN A 219 1.18 10.94 -16.44
N ALA A 220 2.09 11.80 -15.99
CA ALA A 220 1.84 13.17 -15.56
C ALA A 220 2.70 14.12 -16.40
N PRO A 221 2.27 14.44 -17.63
CA PRO A 221 3.15 15.11 -18.63
C PRO A 221 3.63 16.50 -18.20
N ASN A 222 2.82 17.21 -17.40
CA ASN A 222 3.09 18.61 -17.03
C ASN A 222 3.89 18.74 -15.72
N SER A 223 3.77 17.78 -14.79
CA SER A 223 4.38 17.89 -13.46
C SER A 223 5.38 16.78 -13.12
N GLY A 224 5.39 15.72 -13.93
CA GLY A 224 6.11 14.49 -13.60
C GLY A 224 5.40 13.64 -12.54
N ALA A 225 5.96 12.48 -12.24
CA ALA A 225 5.49 11.61 -11.17
C ALA A 225 5.82 12.22 -9.80
N LEU A 226 5.00 11.92 -8.79
CA LEU A 226 5.30 12.22 -7.38
C LEU A 226 6.43 11.35 -6.84
N GLY A 227 6.60 10.17 -7.41
CA GLY A 227 7.59 9.19 -7.03
C GLY A 227 7.38 7.87 -7.76
N TYR A 228 8.04 6.84 -7.27
CA TYR A 228 7.92 5.48 -7.81
C TYR A 228 8.09 4.45 -6.71
N VAL A 229 7.60 3.24 -6.95
CA VAL A 229 7.81 2.10 -6.06
C VAL A 229 8.90 1.20 -6.66
N PHE A 230 9.92 0.95 -5.88
CA PHE A 230 11.01 0.04 -6.24
C PHE A 230 11.43 -0.80 -5.05
N ASN A 231 11.57 -2.12 -5.24
CA ASN A 231 11.91 -3.07 -4.19
C ASN A 231 11.03 -2.93 -2.92
N GLY A 232 9.72 -2.74 -3.10
CA GLY A 232 8.78 -2.63 -2.00
C GLY A 232 8.90 -1.34 -1.17
N LYS A 233 9.50 -0.29 -1.72
CA LYS A 233 9.67 1.03 -1.08
C LYS A 233 9.25 2.16 -1.99
N VAL A 234 8.71 3.21 -1.39
CA VAL A 234 8.42 4.49 -2.06
C VAL A 234 9.71 5.32 -2.15
N HIS A 235 9.92 5.91 -3.34
CA HIS A 235 11.04 6.80 -3.66
C HIS A 235 10.55 8.07 -4.32
#